data_8ba7ea8331dd330ff24964122cc4deb7
#
_entry.id   8ba7ea8331dd330ff24964122cc4deb7
#
_cell.length_a   1.000
_cell.length_b   1.000
_cell.length_c   1.000
_cell.angle_alpha   90.00
_cell.angle_beta   90.00
_cell.angle_gamma   90.00
#
_symmetry.space_group_name_H-M   'P 1'
#
loop_
_entity.id
_entity.type
_entity.pdbx_description
1 polymer ?
#
loop_
_entity_poly.entity_id
_entity_poly.type
_entity_poly.pdbx_seq_one_letter_code
_entity_poly.pdbx_strand_id
1 'polypeptide(L)'
;ICRSISLILFSSGNLLSMYKFRLATDIRNRETKRSNSLIRLLLKRYLTTLINLIPSWFGYNILMRIFLIGPMASGKTTIGQKLAKHLKLDFIDTDQQIEKNAGAEISWIFDIEGEESFREREHEMLKKACNEIDCVISTGGGIVIRKDNRDLLRDSGLIIYLEASIQSQLERTLLDKSRPLLDSKDKELTLRNLKKERSPLYDRIANITIKEKERGHNVILQDILNEIKEIQKGDA
;
A
#
# COMPACT_ATOMS: atom_id res chain seq x y z
N ILE A 1 7.36 -21.48 -31.86
CA ILE A 1 7.22 -20.55 -30.71
C ILE A 1 7.01 -21.34 -29.39
N CYS A 2 6.22 -22.43 -29.34
CA CYS A 2 6.02 -23.22 -28.11
C CYS A 2 7.24 -24.07 -27.66
N ARG A 3 8.15 -24.47 -28.54
CA ARG A 3 9.32 -25.29 -28.17
C ARG A 3 10.47 -24.50 -27.53
N SER A 4 10.58 -23.22 -27.78
CA SER A 4 11.63 -22.35 -27.19
C SER A 4 11.34 -21.92 -25.77
N ILE A 5 10.09 -21.99 -25.32
CA ILE A 5 9.65 -21.59 -23.97
C ILE A 5 9.96 -22.66 -22.91
N SER A 6 9.99 -23.95 -23.30
CA SER A 6 10.23 -25.07 -22.36
C SER A 6 11.66 -25.17 -21.84
N LEU A 7 12.66 -24.65 -22.55
CA LEU A 7 14.07 -24.78 -22.17
C LEU A 7 14.57 -23.68 -21.21
N ILE A 8 13.84 -22.55 -21.08
CA ILE A 8 14.23 -21.44 -20.19
C ILE A 8 13.67 -21.63 -18.77
N LEU A 9 12.76 -22.57 -18.57
CA LEU A 9 12.03 -22.78 -17.32
C LEU A 9 12.81 -23.51 -16.21
N PHE A 10 14.03 -23.98 -16.47
CA PHE A 10 14.73 -24.87 -15.54
C PHE A 10 15.90 -24.27 -14.76
N SER A 11 16.24 -22.99 -14.91
CA SER A 11 17.51 -22.48 -14.34
C SER A 11 17.47 -21.35 -13.34
N SER A 12 16.31 -20.77 -12.97
CA SER A 12 16.28 -19.91 -11.78
C SER A 12 14.83 -19.48 -11.41
N GLY A 13 14.42 -19.68 -10.15
CA GLY A 13 13.08 -19.38 -9.63
C GLY A 13 12.65 -17.89 -9.74
N ASN A 14 13.59 -16.98 -9.95
CA ASN A 14 13.34 -15.53 -10.12
C ASN A 14 12.83 -15.14 -11.51
N LEU A 15 13.24 -15.85 -12.55
CA LEU A 15 12.86 -15.51 -13.93
C LEU A 15 11.39 -15.84 -14.24
N LEU A 16 10.85 -16.88 -13.64
CA LEU A 16 9.47 -17.29 -13.84
C LEU A 16 8.48 -16.30 -13.20
N SER A 17 8.82 -15.76 -12.03
CA SER A 17 8.08 -14.72 -11.33
C SER A 17 8.05 -13.41 -12.14
N MET A 18 9.19 -12.96 -12.64
CA MET A 18 9.30 -11.78 -13.50
C MET A 18 8.53 -11.94 -14.83
N TYR A 19 8.55 -13.15 -15.41
CA TYR A 19 7.86 -13.43 -16.68
C TYR A 19 6.33 -13.43 -16.49
N LYS A 20 5.84 -13.99 -15.39
CA LYS A 20 4.40 -13.97 -15.04
C LYS A 20 3.88 -12.57 -14.76
N PHE A 21 4.67 -11.76 -14.04
CA PHE A 21 4.32 -10.35 -13.77
C PHE A 21 4.34 -9.51 -15.05
N ARG A 22 5.37 -9.65 -15.88
CA ARG A 22 5.47 -8.94 -17.16
C ARG A 22 4.35 -9.34 -18.11
N LEU A 23 3.98 -10.63 -18.15
CA LEU A 23 2.86 -11.11 -18.95
C LEU A 23 1.52 -10.57 -18.42
N ALA A 24 1.31 -10.54 -17.10
CA ALA A 24 0.10 -9.99 -16.48
C ALA A 24 -0.03 -8.48 -16.69
N THR A 25 1.08 -7.72 -16.59
CA THR A 25 1.10 -6.28 -16.87
C THR A 25 0.98 -5.96 -18.34
N ASP A 26 1.61 -6.71 -19.22
CA ASP A 26 1.47 -6.54 -20.68
C ASP A 26 0.05 -6.86 -21.17
N ILE A 27 -0.58 -7.90 -20.60
CA ILE A 27 -1.99 -8.21 -20.89
C ILE A 27 -2.89 -7.09 -20.37
N ARG A 28 -2.68 -6.60 -19.13
CA ARG A 28 -3.44 -5.49 -18.55
C ARG A 28 -3.31 -4.20 -19.38
N ASN A 29 -2.11 -3.85 -19.82
CA ASN A 29 -1.85 -2.63 -20.59
C ASN A 29 -2.35 -2.69 -22.06
N ARG A 30 -2.42 -3.87 -22.65
CA ARG A 30 -2.98 -4.06 -24.00
C ARG A 30 -4.50 -4.11 -24.05
N GLU A 31 -5.15 -4.55 -22.95
CA GLU A 31 -6.60 -4.70 -22.88
C GLU A 31 -7.38 -3.40 -22.64
N THR A 32 -6.74 -2.33 -22.17
CA THR A 32 -7.43 -1.07 -21.84
C THR A 32 -7.97 -0.32 -23.04
N LYS A 33 -7.69 -0.75 -24.27
CA LYS A 33 -8.15 0.00 -25.47
C LYS A 33 -9.20 -0.67 -26.35
N ARG A 34 -9.41 -2.00 -26.34
CA ARG A 34 -10.45 -2.66 -27.19
C ARG A 34 -10.62 -4.15 -26.86
N SER A 35 -11.34 -4.58 -25.86
CA SER A 35 -11.73 -5.99 -25.81
C SER A 35 -13.09 -6.28 -25.17
N ASN A 36 -13.82 -7.22 -25.80
CA ASN A 36 -15.13 -7.72 -25.39
C ASN A 36 -15.08 -8.34 -23.97
N SER A 37 -16.12 -8.12 -23.19
CA SER A 37 -16.29 -8.65 -21.82
C SER A 37 -16.05 -10.17 -21.69
N LEU A 38 -16.30 -10.92 -22.76
CA LEU A 38 -16.10 -12.37 -22.82
C LEU A 38 -14.61 -12.77 -22.79
N ILE A 39 -13.76 -12.02 -23.49
CA ILE A 39 -12.30 -12.27 -23.53
C ILE A 39 -11.68 -11.99 -22.14
N ARG A 40 -12.16 -10.95 -21.46
CA ARG A 40 -11.75 -10.66 -20.06
C ARG A 40 -12.11 -11.81 -19.11
N LEU A 41 -13.31 -12.38 -19.25
CA LEU A 41 -13.76 -13.48 -18.41
C LEU A 41 -12.95 -14.76 -18.67
N LEU A 42 -12.68 -15.06 -19.94
CA LEU A 42 -11.89 -16.23 -20.33
C LEU A 42 -10.42 -16.12 -19.90
N LEU A 43 -9.82 -14.95 -20.04
CA LEU A 43 -8.45 -14.69 -19.57
C LEU A 43 -8.35 -14.74 -18.05
N LYS A 44 -9.33 -14.18 -17.33
CA LYS A 44 -9.39 -14.29 -15.86
C LYS A 44 -9.50 -15.75 -15.42
N ARG A 45 -10.37 -16.54 -16.04
CA ARG A 45 -10.49 -17.98 -15.78
C ARG A 45 -9.21 -18.74 -16.10
N TYR A 46 -8.59 -18.47 -17.24
CA TYR A 46 -7.34 -19.11 -17.65
C TYR A 46 -6.18 -18.80 -16.70
N LEU A 47 -6.05 -17.54 -16.27
CA LEU A 47 -5.05 -17.13 -15.28
C LEU A 47 -5.30 -17.79 -13.91
N THR A 48 -6.55 -17.85 -13.46
CA THR A 48 -6.91 -18.54 -12.20
C THR A 48 -6.59 -20.03 -12.29
N THR A 49 -6.85 -20.68 -13.42
CA THR A 49 -6.54 -22.10 -13.63
C THR A 49 -5.04 -22.33 -13.67
N LEU A 50 -4.25 -21.43 -14.29
CA LEU A 50 -2.79 -21.51 -14.30
C LEU A 50 -2.17 -21.32 -12.89
N ILE A 51 -2.75 -20.42 -12.09
CA ILE A 51 -2.33 -20.20 -10.71
C ILE A 51 -2.62 -21.46 -9.86
N ASN A 52 -3.78 -22.09 -10.04
CA ASN A 52 -4.19 -23.29 -9.31
C ASN A 52 -3.43 -24.57 -9.75
N LEU A 53 -2.76 -24.56 -10.90
CA LEU A 53 -1.90 -25.65 -11.35
C LEU A 53 -0.48 -25.61 -10.75
N ILE A 54 -0.15 -24.57 -9.96
CA ILE A 54 1.12 -24.49 -9.25
C ILE A 54 0.99 -25.33 -7.97
N PRO A 55 1.80 -26.41 -7.81
CA PRO A 55 1.73 -27.25 -6.63
C PRO A 55 1.92 -26.43 -5.34
N SER A 56 1.16 -26.74 -4.29
CA SER A 56 1.17 -26.03 -3.00
C SER A 56 2.51 -26.07 -2.24
N TRP A 57 3.42 -26.98 -2.62
CA TRP A 57 4.80 -27.02 -2.08
C TRP A 57 5.75 -26.01 -2.73
N PHE A 58 5.37 -25.42 -3.86
CA PHE A 58 6.02 -24.23 -4.40
C PHE A 58 5.50 -23.06 -3.57
N GLY A 59 6.13 -22.81 -2.41
CA GLY A 59 5.71 -21.81 -1.45
C GLY A 59 5.20 -20.57 -2.17
N TYR A 60 3.92 -20.23 -1.93
CA TYR A 60 3.26 -19.08 -2.51
C TYR A 60 4.03 -17.79 -2.15
N ASN A 61 5.02 -17.44 -2.95
CA ASN A 61 5.43 -16.06 -3.05
C ASN A 61 4.39 -15.37 -3.95
N ILE A 62 3.20 -15.17 -3.41
CA ILE A 62 2.26 -14.21 -3.98
C ILE A 62 3.01 -12.89 -3.87
N LEU A 63 3.26 -12.24 -5.00
CA LEU A 63 3.79 -10.89 -5.07
C LEU A 63 2.97 -10.00 -4.13
N MET A 64 3.47 -9.83 -2.91
CA MET A 64 2.68 -9.24 -1.83
C MET A 64 3.02 -7.77 -1.72
N ARG A 65 2.04 -6.92 -2.03
CA ARG A 65 2.10 -5.50 -1.67
C ARG A 65 1.12 -5.23 -0.55
N ILE A 66 1.63 -4.64 0.52
CA ILE A 66 0.83 -4.26 1.69
C ILE A 66 0.93 -2.76 1.84
N PHE A 67 -0.20 -2.07 1.73
CA PHE A 67 -0.29 -0.64 1.95
C PHE A 67 -0.78 -0.37 3.37
N LEU A 68 -0.02 0.42 4.13
CA LEU A 68 -0.43 0.95 5.42
C LEU A 68 -0.99 2.36 5.21
N ILE A 69 -2.28 2.53 5.46
CA ILE A 69 -2.99 3.81 5.40
C ILE A 69 -3.47 4.21 6.80
N GLY A 70 -3.79 5.49 6.98
CA GLY A 70 -4.31 6.00 8.24
C GLY A 70 -3.78 7.40 8.56
N PRO A 71 -4.28 8.02 9.64
CA PRO A 71 -3.94 9.39 9.98
C PRO A 71 -2.46 9.55 10.33
N MET A 72 -2.01 10.80 10.43
CA MET A 72 -0.69 11.11 10.96
C MET A 72 -0.53 10.54 12.37
N ALA A 73 0.69 10.19 12.74
CA ALA A 73 1.05 9.63 14.04
C ALA A 73 0.33 8.30 14.40
N SER A 74 -0.30 7.60 13.46
CA SER A 74 -0.89 6.26 13.68
C SER A 74 0.14 5.13 13.74
N GLY A 75 1.43 5.43 13.59
CA GLY A 75 2.51 4.44 13.69
C GLY A 75 2.80 3.64 12.42
N LYS A 76 2.31 4.07 11.24
CA LYS A 76 2.50 3.36 9.96
C LYS A 76 3.95 3.02 9.66
N THR A 77 4.85 3.98 9.78
CA THR A 77 6.28 3.78 9.52
C THR A 77 6.88 2.73 10.46
N THR A 78 6.62 2.86 11.78
CA THR A 78 7.15 1.92 12.79
C THR A 78 6.60 0.51 12.62
N ILE A 79 5.28 0.40 12.44
CA ILE A 79 4.60 -0.89 12.22
C ILE A 79 5.01 -1.48 10.88
N GLY A 80 5.10 -0.65 9.84
CA GLY A 80 5.49 -1.06 8.49
C GLY A 80 6.89 -1.67 8.46
N GLN A 81 7.87 -1.04 9.09
CA GLN A 81 9.22 -1.58 9.21
C GLN A 81 9.27 -2.94 9.93
N LYS A 82 8.51 -3.07 11.05
CA LYS A 82 8.43 -4.34 11.79
C LYS A 82 7.73 -5.43 10.97
N LEU A 83 6.64 -5.08 10.27
CA LEU A 83 5.90 -6.00 9.42
C LEU A 83 6.76 -6.47 8.24
N ALA A 84 7.42 -5.56 7.54
CA ALA A 84 8.34 -5.87 6.45
C ALA A 84 9.46 -6.80 6.90
N LYS A 85 10.10 -6.50 8.04
CA LYS A 85 11.13 -7.36 8.63
C LYS A 85 10.60 -8.76 8.95
N HIS A 86 9.40 -8.87 9.52
CA HIS A 86 8.79 -10.16 9.88
C HIS A 86 8.45 -11.00 8.65
N LEU A 87 7.89 -10.37 7.62
CA LEU A 87 7.51 -11.03 6.37
C LEU A 87 8.67 -11.18 5.38
N LYS A 88 9.86 -10.64 5.68
CA LYS A 88 11.04 -10.58 4.79
C LYS A 88 10.75 -9.87 3.47
N LEU A 89 10.01 -8.77 3.56
CA LEU A 89 9.65 -7.88 2.46
C LEU A 89 10.47 -6.59 2.55
N ASP A 90 10.55 -5.85 1.45
CA ASP A 90 11.11 -4.52 1.44
C ASP A 90 10.16 -3.51 2.12
N PHE A 91 10.70 -2.41 2.64
CA PHE A 91 9.91 -1.34 3.25
C PHE A 91 10.09 -0.03 2.48
N ILE A 92 8.97 0.59 2.14
CA ILE A 92 8.92 1.89 1.45
C ILE A 92 8.05 2.84 2.27
N ASP A 93 8.58 4.03 2.59
CA ASP A 93 7.80 5.15 3.14
C ASP A 93 7.68 6.23 2.06
N THR A 94 6.44 6.48 1.62
CA THR A 94 6.20 7.41 0.50
C THR A 94 6.55 8.84 0.85
N ASP A 95 6.32 9.27 2.10
CA ASP A 95 6.64 10.61 2.56
C ASP A 95 8.16 10.84 2.55
N GLN A 96 8.93 9.88 3.09
CA GLN A 96 10.39 9.93 3.05
C GLN A 96 10.95 9.92 1.62
N GLN A 97 10.32 9.16 0.71
CA GLN A 97 10.76 9.14 -0.69
C GLN A 97 10.45 10.46 -1.41
N ILE A 98 9.34 11.12 -1.09
CA ILE A 98 9.02 12.46 -1.62
C ILE A 98 10.06 13.46 -1.15
N GLU A 99 10.39 13.50 0.15
CA GLU A 99 11.42 14.39 0.71
C GLU A 99 12.78 14.14 0.07
N LYS A 100 13.20 12.88 -0.05
CA LYS A 100 14.45 12.50 -0.71
C LYS A 100 14.51 12.96 -2.16
N ASN A 101 13.41 12.81 -2.91
CA ASN A 101 13.36 13.20 -4.32
C ASN A 101 13.29 14.71 -4.49
N ALA A 102 12.66 15.43 -3.58
CA ALA A 102 12.57 16.88 -3.59
C ALA A 102 13.83 17.56 -3.06
N GLY A 103 14.63 16.86 -2.25
CA GLY A 103 15.74 17.47 -1.51
C GLY A 103 15.26 18.44 -0.42
N ALA A 104 14.01 18.37 0.01
CA ALA A 104 13.38 19.29 0.94
C ALA A 104 12.37 18.55 1.83
N GLU A 105 12.12 19.08 3.03
CA GLU A 105 11.07 18.57 3.93
C GLU A 105 9.67 18.84 3.37
N ILE A 106 8.70 18.02 3.73
CA ILE A 106 7.28 18.16 3.31
C ILE A 106 6.74 19.53 3.74
N SER A 107 7.09 20.02 4.93
CA SER A 107 6.70 21.36 5.41
C SER A 107 7.12 22.45 4.43
N TRP A 108 8.35 22.39 3.95
CA TRP A 108 8.87 23.36 2.97
C TRP A 108 8.14 23.29 1.63
N ILE A 109 7.82 22.04 1.16
CA ILE A 109 7.05 21.85 -0.08
C ILE A 109 5.67 22.49 0.04
N PHE A 110 4.99 22.32 1.19
CA PHE A 110 3.68 22.92 1.44
C PHE A 110 3.76 24.45 1.47
N ASP A 111 4.79 25.02 2.11
CA ASP A 111 4.96 26.46 2.27
C ASP A 111 5.26 27.16 0.95
N ILE A 112 6.08 26.55 0.10
CA ILE A 112 6.58 27.17 -1.13
C ILE A 112 5.74 26.78 -2.36
N GLU A 113 5.39 25.49 -2.48
CA GLU A 113 4.68 24.99 -3.68
C GLU A 113 3.18 24.81 -3.45
N GLY A 114 2.73 24.79 -2.19
CA GLY A 114 1.32 24.58 -1.82
C GLY A 114 0.90 23.13 -1.75
N GLU A 115 -0.29 22.91 -1.19
CA GLU A 115 -0.84 21.55 -0.98
C GLU A 115 -1.07 20.81 -2.29
N GLU A 116 -1.54 21.48 -3.34
CA GLU A 116 -1.85 20.84 -4.63
C GLU A 116 -0.60 20.21 -5.28
N SER A 117 0.52 20.92 -5.28
CA SER A 117 1.79 20.41 -5.76
C SER A 117 2.26 19.19 -4.97
N PHE A 118 2.13 19.24 -3.64
CA PHE A 118 2.42 18.07 -2.80
C PHE A 118 1.52 16.88 -3.16
N ARG A 119 0.21 17.08 -3.36
CA ARG A 119 -0.71 15.99 -3.73
C ARG A 119 -0.37 15.37 -5.08
N GLU A 120 0.16 16.12 -6.02
CA GLU A 120 0.65 15.56 -7.28
C GLU A 120 1.89 14.70 -7.06
N ARG A 121 2.86 15.17 -6.26
CA ARG A 121 4.05 14.38 -5.88
C ARG A 121 3.67 13.10 -5.13
N GLU A 122 2.69 13.17 -4.23
CA GLU A 122 2.14 12.02 -3.49
C GLU A 122 1.53 10.99 -4.45
N HIS A 123 0.77 11.44 -5.45
CA HIS A 123 0.19 10.58 -6.47
C HIS A 123 1.25 9.89 -7.35
N GLU A 124 2.23 10.65 -7.85
CA GLU A 124 3.31 10.09 -8.67
C GLU A 124 4.19 9.11 -7.86
N MET A 125 4.42 9.38 -6.57
CA MET A 125 5.16 8.47 -5.70
C MET A 125 4.37 7.17 -5.46
N LEU A 126 3.04 7.27 -5.26
CA LEU A 126 2.18 6.10 -5.14
C LEU A 126 2.21 5.24 -6.40
N LYS A 127 2.15 5.84 -7.59
CA LYS A 127 2.27 5.11 -8.87
C LYS A 127 3.59 4.33 -8.96
N LYS A 128 4.70 4.94 -8.53
CA LYS A 128 6.00 4.27 -8.49
C LYS A 128 5.98 3.11 -7.50
N ALA A 129 5.49 3.34 -6.28
CA ALA A 129 5.39 2.31 -5.25
C ALA A 129 4.48 1.14 -5.67
N CYS A 130 3.43 1.38 -6.45
CA CYS A 130 2.58 0.33 -7.01
C CYS A 130 3.26 -0.55 -8.07
N ASN A 131 4.41 -0.18 -8.57
CA ASN A 131 5.20 -1.01 -9.48
C ASN A 131 6.21 -1.91 -8.75
N GLU A 132 6.50 -1.60 -7.48
CA GLU A 132 7.36 -2.45 -6.65
C GLU A 132 6.63 -3.73 -6.27
N ILE A 133 7.38 -4.76 -5.95
CA ILE A 133 6.87 -6.09 -5.59
C ILE A 133 7.47 -6.49 -4.24
N ASP A 134 6.76 -7.37 -3.52
CA ASP A 134 7.22 -7.92 -2.24
C ASP A 134 7.63 -6.82 -1.24
N CYS A 135 6.73 -5.87 -1.01
CA CYS A 135 7.00 -4.71 -0.17
C CYS A 135 5.83 -4.33 0.73
N VAL A 136 6.17 -3.71 1.87
CA VAL A 136 5.26 -2.99 2.75
C VAL A 136 5.43 -1.50 2.50
N ILE A 137 4.35 -0.81 2.17
CA ILE A 137 4.35 0.60 1.79
C ILE A 137 3.60 1.39 2.85
N SER A 138 4.31 2.28 3.56
CA SER A 138 3.73 3.29 4.45
C SER A 138 3.37 4.52 3.64
N THR A 139 2.12 4.98 3.71
CA THR A 139 1.64 6.13 2.94
C THR A 139 1.45 7.37 3.80
N GLY A 140 1.43 8.54 3.17
CA GLY A 140 1.01 9.78 3.80
C GLY A 140 -0.45 9.74 4.27
N GLY A 141 -0.77 10.51 5.31
CA GLY A 141 -2.14 10.55 5.85
C GLY A 141 -3.17 11.18 4.91
N GLY A 142 -2.75 11.87 3.86
CA GLY A 142 -3.63 12.46 2.86
C GLY A 142 -3.84 11.61 1.61
N ILE A 143 -3.19 10.47 1.51
CA ILE A 143 -3.20 9.60 0.32
C ILE A 143 -4.62 9.26 -0.18
N VAL A 144 -5.58 9.17 0.73
CA VAL A 144 -6.97 8.80 0.44
C VAL A 144 -7.84 9.96 -0.06
N ILE A 145 -7.35 11.20 -0.06
CA ILE A 145 -8.13 12.37 -0.48
C ILE A 145 -8.45 12.27 -1.98
N ARG A 146 -7.46 11.98 -2.82
CA ARG A 146 -7.66 11.81 -4.27
C ARG A 146 -8.35 10.49 -4.57
N LYS A 147 -9.40 10.56 -5.40
CA LYS A 147 -10.11 9.37 -5.86
C LYS A 147 -9.17 8.41 -6.62
N ASP A 148 -8.31 8.94 -7.47
CA ASP A 148 -7.38 8.16 -8.29
C ASP A 148 -6.41 7.34 -7.41
N ASN A 149 -5.96 7.90 -6.28
CA ASN A 149 -5.14 7.18 -5.31
C ASN A 149 -5.91 6.02 -4.67
N ARG A 150 -7.19 6.25 -4.30
CA ARG A 150 -8.02 5.19 -3.73
C ARG A 150 -8.27 4.03 -4.70
N ASP A 151 -8.50 4.36 -5.97
CA ASP A 151 -8.68 3.35 -7.01
C ASP A 151 -7.37 2.57 -7.26
N LEU A 152 -6.24 3.28 -7.34
CA LEU A 152 -4.92 2.69 -7.50
C LEU A 152 -4.53 1.76 -6.35
N LEU A 153 -4.79 2.18 -5.11
CA LEU A 153 -4.53 1.36 -3.91
C LEU A 153 -5.32 0.05 -3.95
N ARG A 154 -6.64 0.11 -4.25
CA ARG A 154 -7.50 -1.09 -4.33
C ARG A 154 -7.05 -2.09 -5.38
N ASP A 155 -6.54 -1.59 -6.52
CA ASP A 155 -6.12 -2.43 -7.63
C ASP A 155 -4.71 -3.01 -7.43
N SER A 156 -3.96 -2.50 -6.43
CA SER A 156 -2.52 -2.76 -6.36
C SER A 156 -2.10 -3.71 -5.23
N GLY A 157 -2.90 -3.91 -4.18
CA GLY A 157 -2.49 -4.80 -3.07
C GLY A 157 -3.42 -4.80 -1.87
N LEU A 158 -2.95 -5.38 -0.78
CA LEU A 158 -3.66 -5.47 0.50
C LEU A 158 -3.56 -4.13 1.23
N ILE A 159 -4.69 -3.58 1.63
CA ILE A 159 -4.77 -2.29 2.31
C ILE A 159 -5.09 -2.50 3.79
N ILE A 160 -4.21 -2.06 4.66
CA ILE A 160 -4.36 -2.11 6.13
C ILE A 160 -4.51 -0.69 6.66
N TYR A 161 -5.64 -0.41 7.26
CA TYR A 161 -5.92 0.86 7.93
C TYR A 161 -5.50 0.79 9.40
N LEU A 162 -4.55 1.63 9.79
CA LEU A 162 -4.16 1.83 11.18
C LEU A 162 -4.93 3.02 11.75
N GLU A 163 -6.02 2.75 12.47
CA GLU A 163 -6.80 3.79 13.15
C GLU A 163 -6.03 4.28 14.39
N ALA A 164 -5.99 5.61 14.60
CA ALA A 164 -5.46 6.21 15.81
C ALA A 164 -6.49 7.09 16.50
N SER A 165 -6.46 7.12 17.84
CA SER A 165 -7.27 8.05 18.62
C SER A 165 -6.75 9.48 18.48
N ILE A 166 -7.61 10.48 18.66
CA ILE A 166 -7.19 11.90 18.67
C ILE A 166 -6.16 12.13 19.77
N GLN A 167 -6.37 11.52 20.94
CA GLN A 167 -5.47 11.62 22.07
C GLN A 167 -4.06 11.11 21.73
N SER A 168 -3.95 9.90 21.16
CA SER A 168 -2.66 9.35 20.73
C SER A 168 -1.97 10.20 19.66
N GLN A 169 -2.76 10.77 18.73
CA GLN A 169 -2.21 11.66 17.71
C GLN A 169 -1.67 12.95 18.35
N LEU A 170 -2.39 13.56 19.29
CA LEU A 170 -1.94 14.75 20.02
C LEU A 170 -0.63 14.46 20.75
N GLU A 171 -0.60 13.43 21.58
CA GLU A 171 0.59 13.07 22.36
C GLU A 171 1.84 12.86 21.50
N ARG A 172 1.70 12.16 20.38
CA ARG A 172 2.81 11.88 19.46
C ARG A 172 3.23 13.06 18.60
N THR A 173 2.35 14.03 18.40
CA THR A 173 2.63 15.24 17.59
C THR A 173 3.00 16.46 18.43
N LEU A 174 2.96 16.39 19.76
CA LEU A 174 3.33 17.51 20.63
C LEU A 174 4.75 18.02 20.39
N LEU A 175 5.68 17.14 20.08
CA LEU A 175 7.10 17.44 19.87
C LEU A 175 7.48 17.51 18.38
N ASP A 176 6.56 17.17 17.49
CA ASP A 176 6.81 17.09 16.03
C ASP A 176 6.38 18.39 15.35
N LYS A 177 7.37 19.19 14.91
CA LYS A 177 7.17 20.45 14.17
C LYS A 177 7.15 20.26 12.65
N SER A 178 7.38 19.06 12.15
CA SER A 178 7.49 18.75 10.70
C SER A 178 6.14 18.62 9.98
N ARG A 179 5.03 19.00 10.61
CA ARG A 179 3.67 18.76 10.11
C ARG A 179 2.90 20.03 9.82
N PRO A 180 2.91 20.54 8.57
CA PRO A 180 2.30 21.83 8.21
C PRO A 180 0.81 21.94 8.59
N LEU A 181 0.06 20.83 8.45
CA LEU A 181 -1.38 20.82 8.76
C LEU A 181 -1.69 20.97 10.27
N LEU A 182 -0.70 20.89 11.15
CA LEU A 182 -0.86 21.06 12.60
C LEU A 182 -0.27 22.38 13.13
N ASP A 183 0.09 23.30 12.25
CA ASP A 183 0.58 24.62 12.63
C ASP A 183 -0.56 25.59 12.99
N SER A 184 -1.67 25.07 13.47
CA SER A 184 -2.82 25.83 13.95
C SER A 184 -2.77 26.03 15.46
N LYS A 185 -3.42 27.12 15.94
CA LYS A 185 -3.56 27.41 17.38
C LYS A 185 -4.33 26.30 18.13
N ASP A 186 -5.20 25.57 17.45
CA ASP A 186 -5.98 24.46 18.01
C ASP A 186 -5.72 23.17 17.23
N LYS A 187 -4.69 22.46 17.66
CA LYS A 187 -4.28 21.15 17.07
C LYS A 187 -5.37 20.09 17.22
N GLU A 188 -6.09 20.09 18.35
CA GLU A 188 -7.13 19.09 18.60
C GLU A 188 -8.30 19.26 17.63
N LEU A 189 -8.77 20.49 17.45
CA LEU A 189 -9.84 20.77 16.51
C LEU A 189 -9.44 20.39 15.07
N THR A 190 -8.21 20.69 14.69
CA THR A 190 -7.66 20.33 13.38
C THR A 190 -7.66 18.80 13.19
N LEU A 191 -7.18 18.04 14.17
CA LEU A 191 -7.16 16.57 14.10
C LEU A 191 -8.59 15.98 14.07
N ARG A 192 -9.54 16.56 14.81
CA ARG A 192 -10.95 16.15 14.77
C ARG A 192 -11.57 16.38 13.39
N ASN A 193 -11.30 17.52 12.76
CA ASN A 193 -11.78 17.83 11.41
C ASN A 193 -11.18 16.87 10.38
N LEU A 194 -9.86 16.66 10.42
CA LEU A 194 -9.18 15.69 9.54
C LEU A 194 -9.71 14.26 9.74
N LYS A 195 -9.98 13.86 10.98
CA LYS A 195 -10.58 12.55 11.27
C LYS A 195 -11.97 12.44 10.65
N LYS A 196 -12.83 13.44 10.84
CA LYS A 196 -14.20 13.46 10.29
C LYS A 196 -14.19 13.36 8.76
N GLU A 197 -13.28 14.05 8.10
CA GLU A 197 -13.14 14.06 6.64
C GLU A 197 -12.58 12.73 6.09
N ARG A 198 -11.52 12.20 6.74
CA ARG A 198 -10.69 11.14 6.13
C ARG A 198 -11.06 9.73 6.60
N SER A 199 -11.59 9.54 7.82
CA SER A 199 -11.94 8.20 8.31
C SER A 199 -12.89 7.45 7.38
N PRO A 200 -13.98 8.07 6.85
CA PRO A 200 -14.85 7.37 5.90
C PRO A 200 -14.15 6.95 4.60
N LEU A 201 -13.08 7.68 4.22
CA LEU A 201 -12.30 7.36 3.02
C LEU A 201 -11.35 6.18 3.28
N TYR A 202 -10.73 6.12 4.46
CA TYR A 202 -9.92 4.95 4.86
C TYR A 202 -10.78 3.71 4.95
N ASP A 203 -11.90 3.76 5.68
CA ASP A 203 -12.82 2.63 5.89
C ASP A 203 -13.34 2.04 4.58
N ARG A 204 -13.60 2.91 3.58
CA ARG A 204 -14.12 2.49 2.27
C ARG A 204 -13.15 1.62 1.47
N ILE A 205 -11.84 1.77 1.67
CA ILE A 205 -10.84 1.06 0.86
C ILE A 205 -10.04 0.02 1.64
N ALA A 206 -10.11 0.02 2.96
CA ALA A 206 -9.37 -0.91 3.80
C ALA A 206 -9.88 -2.35 3.64
N ASN A 207 -8.95 -3.30 3.52
CA ASN A 207 -9.24 -4.73 3.63
C ASN A 207 -9.19 -5.17 5.10
N ILE A 208 -8.28 -4.58 5.88
CA ILE A 208 -8.09 -4.84 7.30
C ILE A 208 -8.11 -3.49 8.03
N THR A 209 -8.84 -3.39 9.14
CA THR A 209 -8.81 -2.22 10.02
C THR A 209 -8.31 -2.62 11.40
N ILE A 210 -7.20 -2.04 11.80
CA ILE A 210 -6.61 -2.23 13.13
C ILE A 210 -6.84 -0.98 13.97
N LYS A 211 -7.62 -1.13 15.04
CA LYS A 211 -7.89 -0.04 15.98
C LYS A 211 -6.78 0.03 17.03
N GLU A 212 -6.20 1.21 17.16
CA GLU A 212 -5.29 1.49 18.27
C GLU A 212 -6.09 1.49 19.59
N LYS A 213 -5.76 0.60 20.50
CA LYS A 213 -6.35 0.51 21.85
C LYS A 213 -5.21 0.64 22.87
N GLU A 214 -4.41 1.70 22.81
CA GLU A 214 -3.26 1.92 23.72
C GLU A 214 -2.32 0.71 23.85
N ARG A 215 -2.25 -0.10 22.80
CA ARG A 215 -1.46 -1.34 22.77
C ARG A 215 -0.08 -1.08 22.17
N GLY A 216 0.91 -1.77 22.70
CA GLY A 216 2.27 -1.70 22.15
C GLY A 216 2.35 -2.18 20.69
N HIS A 217 3.29 -1.64 19.93
CA HIS A 217 3.49 -1.95 18.51
C HIS A 217 3.59 -3.46 18.19
N ASN A 218 4.08 -4.28 19.15
CA ASN A 218 4.20 -5.72 18.94
C ASN A 218 2.84 -6.42 18.95
N VAL A 219 1.88 -5.95 19.76
CA VAL A 219 0.51 -6.48 19.77
C VAL A 219 -0.19 -6.13 18.47
N ILE A 220 -0.08 -4.88 18.00
CA ILE A 220 -0.62 -4.44 16.71
C ILE A 220 -0.04 -5.27 15.57
N LEU A 221 1.26 -5.57 15.61
CA LEU A 221 1.91 -6.43 14.61
C LEU A 221 1.31 -7.83 14.60
N GLN A 222 1.08 -8.44 15.77
CA GLN A 222 0.47 -9.77 15.85
C GLN A 222 -0.98 -9.78 15.34
N ASP A 223 -1.77 -8.75 15.67
CA ASP A 223 -3.12 -8.60 15.15
C ASP A 223 -3.11 -8.56 13.60
N ILE A 224 -2.22 -7.75 13.01
CA ILE A 224 -2.06 -7.67 11.54
C ILE A 224 -1.70 -9.05 10.96
N LEU A 225 -0.73 -9.74 11.54
CA LEU A 225 -0.29 -11.04 11.05
C LEU A 225 -1.40 -12.10 11.14
N ASN A 226 -2.23 -12.05 12.18
CA ASN A 226 -3.37 -12.94 12.32
C ASN A 226 -4.44 -12.66 11.24
N GLU A 227 -4.78 -11.39 11.01
CA GLU A 227 -5.75 -11.00 9.97
C GLU A 227 -5.26 -11.40 8.56
N ILE A 228 -3.97 -11.20 8.26
CA ILE A 228 -3.38 -11.64 6.98
C ILE A 228 -3.53 -13.16 6.81
N LYS A 229 -3.27 -13.96 7.86
CA LYS A 229 -3.42 -15.41 7.81
C LYS A 229 -4.87 -15.85 7.58
N GLU A 230 -5.83 -15.16 8.18
CA GLU A 230 -7.26 -15.49 7.98
C GLU A 230 -7.71 -15.19 6.55
N ILE A 231 -7.28 -14.07 5.96
CA ILE A 231 -7.55 -13.78 4.53
C ILE A 231 -6.95 -14.88 3.65
N GLN A 232 -5.71 -15.30 3.89
CA GLN A 232 -5.05 -16.36 3.11
C GLN A 232 -5.75 -17.72 3.21
N LYS A 233 -6.41 -18.01 4.34
CA LYS A 233 -7.20 -19.25 4.52
C LYS A 233 -8.56 -19.17 3.82
N GLY A 234 -9.18 -17.98 3.78
CA GLY A 234 -10.48 -17.77 3.15
C GLY A 234 -10.45 -17.83 1.61
N ASP A 235 -9.26 -17.62 1.03
CA ASP A 235 -9.03 -17.69 -0.43
C ASP A 235 -8.58 -19.09 -0.91
N ALA A 236 -8.45 -20.07 -0.01
CA ALA A 236 -8.05 -21.46 -0.29
C ALA A 236 -9.26 -22.39 -0.34
#